data_943df798bef54bb4ecb3b44af82db541
#
_entry.id   943df798bef54bb4ecb3b44af82db541
#
_cell.length_a   1.000
_cell.length_b   1.000
_cell.length_c   1.000
_cell.angle_alpha   90.00
_cell.angle_beta   90.00
_cell.angle_gamma   90.00
#
_symmetry.space_group_name_H-M   'P 1'
#
loop_
_entity.id
_entity.type
_entity.pdbx_description
1 polymer ?
#
loop_
_entity_poly.entity_id
_entity_poly.type
_entity_poly.pdbx_seq_one_letter_code
_entity_poly.pdbx_strand_id
1 'polypeptide(L)'
;VGSEMCIRDRDRSMPEDNAPTRKPRTGMLTKYLDNPEYDLANSFVIGDRATDVELAKNLGCRAILLQEDTNMLKPKSAGGEAACEGLEDVCVLATKDWDKVAEFLFAGERKAEVRRTTKETDIYVAVNLDGNGHCDIHTGLGFFDHMLEQIGKHGGMDLTIHVKGDLEVDEHHTIEDTALALGECLYQALGSKRGIERYGYALPMDDCLCQVCLDFGGRPWLVWDAAFKREKIGEMPTEMFLHFFKSLSDAARMNLNIKAEGQNEHHKIEGIFKALARALKMAVKRDIYHYELPSSKGVL
;
A
#
# COMPACT_ATOMS: atom_id res chain seq x y z
N VAL A 1 -23.57 12.27 -7.00
CA VAL A 1 -22.43 12.97 -7.59
C VAL A 1 -22.68 12.99 -9.08
N GLY A 2 -23.13 14.15 -9.62
CA GLY A 2 -23.40 14.31 -11.02
C GLY A 2 -22.11 14.37 -11.83
N SER A 3 -21.86 13.41 -12.68
CA SER A 3 -20.80 13.49 -13.69
C SER A 3 -21.28 14.33 -14.87
N GLU A 4 -21.11 15.63 -14.79
CA GLU A 4 -21.17 16.46 -16.01
C GLU A 4 -19.82 16.34 -16.73
N MET A 5 -19.64 15.30 -17.51
CA MET A 5 -18.42 15.03 -18.27
C MET A 5 -18.66 15.14 -19.77
N CYS A 6 -19.21 16.26 -20.23
CA CYS A 6 -19.17 16.62 -21.63
C CYS A 6 -18.85 18.10 -21.74
N ILE A 7 -17.56 18.45 -21.72
CA ILE A 7 -17.13 19.76 -22.20
C ILE A 7 -17.35 19.75 -23.71
N ARG A 8 -18.45 20.32 -24.19
CA ARG A 8 -18.77 20.49 -25.60
C ARG A 8 -18.07 21.68 -26.23
N ASP A 9 -17.43 22.48 -25.41
CA ASP A 9 -16.73 23.69 -25.86
C ASP A 9 -15.43 23.28 -26.57
N ARG A 10 -15.33 23.63 -27.83
CA ARG A 10 -14.13 23.42 -28.66
C ARG A 10 -13.57 24.78 -29.07
N ASP A 11 -12.34 25.05 -28.66
CA ASP A 11 -11.56 26.12 -29.23
C ASP A 11 -10.80 25.60 -30.49
N ARG A 12 -10.91 26.33 -31.60
CA ARG A 12 -10.25 26.00 -32.87
C ARG A 12 -8.86 26.59 -32.94
N SER A 13 -8.10 26.54 -31.85
CA SER A 13 -6.72 26.99 -31.83
C SER A 13 -5.74 25.91 -32.29
N MET A 14 -4.68 26.31 -33.00
CA MET A 14 -3.56 25.43 -33.35
C MET A 14 -2.50 25.46 -32.24
N PRO A 15 -1.56 24.49 -32.16
CA PRO A 15 -0.49 24.49 -31.16
C PRO A 15 0.32 25.79 -31.13
N GLU A 16 0.55 26.37 -32.32
CA GLU A 16 1.32 27.57 -32.55
C GLU A 16 0.63 28.84 -32.00
N ASP A 17 -0.69 28.83 -31.88
CA ASP A 17 -1.47 29.98 -31.40
C ASP A 17 -1.27 30.26 -29.92
N ASN A 18 -0.73 29.30 -29.19
CA ASN A 18 -0.48 29.36 -27.74
C ASN A 18 -1.69 29.92 -26.94
N ALA A 19 -2.90 29.55 -27.36
CA ALA A 19 -4.15 30.10 -26.84
C ALA A 19 -4.35 29.76 -25.35
N PRO A 20 -4.91 30.66 -24.53
CA PRO A 20 -5.17 30.41 -23.11
C PRO A 20 -6.19 29.29 -22.85
N THR A 21 -6.98 28.95 -23.88
CA THR A 21 -8.00 27.92 -23.87
C THR A 21 -7.49 26.53 -24.25
N ARG A 22 -6.23 26.44 -24.71
CA ARG A 22 -5.63 25.17 -25.13
C ARG A 22 -4.86 24.49 -23.99
N LYS A 23 -4.97 23.17 -23.83
CA LYS A 23 -4.17 22.36 -22.91
C LYS A 23 -2.66 22.65 -23.14
N PRO A 24 -1.88 22.77 -22.08
CA PRO A 24 -2.17 22.53 -20.66
C PRO A 24 -2.78 23.73 -19.90
N ARG A 25 -3.24 24.76 -20.58
CA ARG A 25 -3.82 25.95 -19.95
C ARG A 25 -5.27 25.73 -19.55
N THR A 26 -5.71 26.48 -18.55
CA THR A 26 -6.99 26.30 -17.84
C THR A 26 -8.10 27.21 -18.31
N GLY A 27 -7.91 28.02 -19.38
CA GLY A 27 -8.84 29.07 -19.80
C GLY A 27 -10.25 28.62 -20.14
N MET A 28 -10.46 27.32 -20.54
CA MET A 28 -11.79 26.75 -20.72
C MET A 28 -12.39 26.17 -19.42
N LEU A 29 -11.65 26.15 -18.32
CA LEU A 29 -12.00 25.47 -17.09
C LEU A 29 -12.14 26.45 -15.90
N THR A 30 -12.21 27.76 -16.18
CA THR A 30 -12.38 28.81 -15.17
C THR A 30 -13.64 28.60 -14.32
N LYS A 31 -14.72 28.04 -14.90
CA LYS A 31 -15.93 27.65 -14.19
C LYS A 31 -15.65 26.74 -13.00
N TYR A 32 -14.66 25.86 -13.11
CA TYR A 32 -14.29 24.91 -12.05
C TYR A 32 -13.30 25.54 -11.06
N LEU A 33 -12.38 26.37 -11.56
CA LEU A 33 -11.38 27.06 -10.73
C LEU A 33 -12.01 28.11 -9.81
N ASP A 34 -13.01 28.83 -10.32
CA ASP A 34 -13.62 29.98 -9.63
C ASP A 34 -14.80 29.56 -8.74
N ASN A 35 -15.20 28.29 -8.75
CA ASN A 35 -16.35 27.82 -7.97
C ASN A 35 -15.90 26.87 -6.84
N PRO A 36 -16.04 27.29 -5.55
CA PRO A 36 -15.63 26.49 -4.38
C PRO A 36 -16.48 25.23 -4.14
N GLU A 37 -17.57 25.03 -4.89
CA GLU A 37 -18.35 23.79 -4.83
C GLU A 37 -17.63 22.58 -5.44
N TYR A 38 -16.62 22.84 -6.29
CA TYR A 38 -15.80 21.76 -6.87
C TYR A 38 -14.56 21.50 -6.03
N ASP A 39 -14.41 20.27 -5.58
CA ASP A 39 -13.21 19.80 -4.87
C ASP A 39 -12.12 19.41 -5.88
N LEU A 40 -11.36 20.42 -6.31
CA LEU A 40 -10.29 20.22 -7.30
C LEU A 40 -9.16 19.34 -6.75
N ALA A 41 -8.85 19.45 -5.48
CA ALA A 41 -7.76 18.66 -4.86
C ALA A 41 -8.06 17.15 -4.89
N ASN A 42 -9.34 16.76 -4.86
CA ASN A 42 -9.79 15.36 -4.97
C ASN A 42 -10.37 15.03 -6.36
N SER A 43 -10.19 15.91 -7.34
CA SER A 43 -10.59 15.70 -8.73
C SER A 43 -9.44 15.15 -9.57
N PHE A 44 -9.79 14.55 -10.72
CA PHE A 44 -8.83 13.94 -11.62
C PHE A 44 -8.96 14.43 -13.04
N VAL A 45 -7.81 14.65 -13.69
CA VAL A 45 -7.74 14.75 -15.17
C VAL A 45 -7.29 13.40 -15.69
N ILE A 46 -8.06 12.83 -16.61
CA ILE A 46 -7.74 11.54 -17.26
C ILE A 46 -7.38 11.82 -18.71
N GLY A 47 -6.21 11.40 -19.15
CA GLY A 47 -5.75 11.63 -20.52
C GLY A 47 -4.55 10.77 -20.91
N ASP A 48 -4.17 10.83 -22.19
CA ASP A 48 -3.14 9.97 -22.78
C ASP A 48 -1.82 10.69 -23.05
N ARG A 49 -1.70 11.99 -22.67
CA ARG A 49 -0.57 12.84 -22.98
C ARG A 49 0.01 13.53 -21.76
N ALA A 50 1.31 13.89 -21.81
CA ALA A 50 1.93 14.70 -20.78
C ALA A 50 1.20 16.05 -20.55
N THR A 51 0.64 16.65 -21.60
CA THR A 51 -0.16 17.89 -21.51
C THR A 51 -1.45 17.73 -20.70
N ASP A 52 -1.98 16.52 -20.54
CA ASP A 52 -3.12 16.25 -19.67
C ASP A 52 -2.69 16.23 -18.19
N VAL A 53 -1.52 15.66 -17.92
CA VAL A 53 -0.91 15.68 -16.57
C VAL A 53 -0.53 17.10 -16.17
N GLU A 54 0.03 17.87 -17.10
CA GLU A 54 0.34 19.30 -16.89
C GLU A 54 -0.93 20.14 -16.67
N LEU A 55 -2.03 19.84 -17.37
CA LEU A 55 -3.32 20.47 -17.13
C LEU A 55 -3.83 20.15 -15.72
N ALA A 56 -3.69 18.92 -15.24
CA ALA A 56 -4.03 18.54 -13.87
C ALA A 56 -3.25 19.36 -12.85
N LYS A 57 -1.93 19.50 -13.05
CA LYS A 57 -1.05 20.33 -12.23
C LYS A 57 -1.54 21.78 -12.16
N ASN A 58 -1.86 22.36 -13.34
CA ASN A 58 -2.32 23.74 -13.44
C ASN A 58 -3.71 23.97 -12.82
N LEU A 59 -4.54 22.93 -12.72
CA LEU A 59 -5.84 22.96 -12.06
C LEU A 59 -5.75 22.68 -10.54
N GLY A 60 -4.62 22.22 -10.04
CA GLY A 60 -4.51 21.72 -8.67
C GLY A 60 -5.20 20.38 -8.45
N CYS A 61 -5.39 19.59 -9.54
CA CYS A 61 -5.97 18.24 -9.55
C CYS A 61 -4.87 17.18 -9.59
N ARG A 62 -5.28 15.93 -9.42
CA ARG A 62 -4.45 14.74 -9.70
C ARG A 62 -4.66 14.26 -11.14
N ALA A 63 -3.72 13.50 -11.69
CA ALA A 63 -3.81 12.99 -13.05
C ALA A 63 -3.81 11.47 -13.10
N ILE A 64 -4.59 10.91 -14.03
CA ILE A 64 -4.54 9.51 -14.44
C ILE A 64 -4.07 9.49 -15.89
N LEU A 65 -2.92 8.87 -16.14
CA LEU A 65 -2.32 8.76 -17.47
C LEU A 65 -2.72 7.44 -18.13
N LEU A 66 -3.40 7.51 -19.27
CA LEU A 66 -3.79 6.34 -20.05
C LEU A 66 -2.63 5.80 -20.90
N GLN A 67 -1.48 5.58 -20.26
CA GLN A 67 -0.27 5.00 -20.83
C GLN A 67 0.41 4.13 -19.77
N GLU A 68 1.17 3.12 -20.18
CA GLU A 68 1.99 2.31 -19.28
C GLU A 68 3.41 2.90 -19.12
N ASP A 69 3.87 3.63 -20.13
CA ASP A 69 5.19 4.28 -20.10
C ASP A 69 5.07 5.71 -19.56
N THR A 70 5.67 5.94 -18.39
CA THR A 70 5.73 7.24 -17.72
C THR A 70 6.97 8.06 -18.08
N ASN A 71 7.86 7.58 -18.96
CA ASN A 71 9.07 8.29 -19.34
C ASN A 71 8.81 9.68 -19.92
N MET A 72 7.61 9.90 -20.49
CA MET A 72 7.19 11.21 -20.99
C MET A 72 6.98 12.26 -19.89
N LEU A 73 6.85 11.84 -18.61
CA LEU A 73 6.68 12.74 -17.48
C LEU A 73 8.01 13.17 -16.87
N LYS A 74 9.11 12.48 -17.22
CA LYS A 74 10.45 12.79 -16.69
C LYS A 74 11.00 14.08 -17.31
N PRO A 75 11.69 14.91 -16.53
CA PRO A 75 12.33 16.10 -17.06
C PRO A 75 13.35 15.70 -18.15
N LYS A 76 13.25 16.31 -19.31
CA LYS A 76 14.22 16.11 -20.40
C LYS A 76 15.56 16.66 -19.96
N SER A 77 16.59 15.83 -19.90
CA SER A 77 17.95 16.22 -19.57
C SER A 77 18.43 17.34 -20.47
N ALA A 78 18.90 18.43 -19.85
CA ALA A 78 19.67 19.55 -20.39
C ALA A 78 19.21 20.10 -21.75
N GLY A 79 18.34 21.11 -21.75
CA GLY A 79 18.11 22.01 -22.89
C GLY A 79 16.69 22.27 -23.33
N GLY A 80 15.69 21.70 -22.69
CA GLY A 80 14.28 21.97 -22.98
C GLY A 80 13.58 22.63 -21.79
N GLU A 81 12.65 23.51 -22.09
CA GLU A 81 11.88 24.30 -21.13
C GLU A 81 11.42 23.51 -19.90
N ALA A 82 11.41 24.16 -18.73
CA ALA A 82 11.08 23.65 -17.38
C ALA A 82 9.64 23.07 -17.21
N ALA A 83 8.99 22.65 -18.29
CA ALA A 83 7.58 22.27 -18.33
C ALA A 83 7.26 20.91 -17.66
N CYS A 84 8.25 20.02 -17.50
CA CYS A 84 8.01 18.66 -16.99
C CYS A 84 8.37 18.47 -15.51
N GLU A 85 8.83 19.48 -14.81
CA GLU A 85 9.23 19.37 -13.41
C GLU A 85 8.02 19.14 -12.50
N GLY A 86 8.02 18.06 -11.70
CA GLY A 86 6.94 17.70 -10.76
C GLY A 86 5.67 17.12 -11.42
N LEU A 87 5.72 16.62 -12.65
CA LEU A 87 4.59 15.91 -13.26
C LEU A 87 4.44 14.48 -12.73
N GLU A 88 5.54 13.88 -12.28
CA GLU A 88 5.50 12.54 -11.67
C GLU A 88 4.69 12.55 -10.36
N ASP A 89 4.78 13.63 -9.57
CA ASP A 89 4.06 13.78 -8.30
C ASP A 89 2.54 13.97 -8.49
N VAL A 90 2.13 14.48 -9.65
CA VAL A 90 0.72 14.72 -9.98
C VAL A 90 0.06 13.49 -10.58
N CYS A 91 0.83 12.60 -11.24
CA CYS A 91 0.34 11.40 -11.88
C CYS A 91 0.20 10.27 -10.86
N VAL A 92 -1.02 10.02 -10.42
CA VAL A 92 -1.32 9.01 -9.36
C VAL A 92 -1.56 7.61 -9.91
N LEU A 93 -1.87 7.48 -11.21
CA LEU A 93 -2.05 6.19 -11.88
C LEU A 93 -1.65 6.31 -13.34
N ALA A 94 -0.87 5.33 -13.82
CA ALA A 94 -0.52 5.17 -15.22
C ALA A 94 -0.93 3.78 -15.69
N THR A 95 -1.93 3.69 -16.57
CA THR A 95 -2.44 2.42 -17.09
C THR A 95 -3.30 2.63 -18.34
N LYS A 96 -3.35 1.66 -19.24
CA LYS A 96 -4.31 1.62 -20.37
C LYS A 96 -5.59 0.86 -20.02
N ASP A 97 -5.59 0.19 -18.87
CA ASP A 97 -6.69 -0.64 -18.39
C ASP A 97 -7.73 0.22 -17.68
N TRP A 98 -8.91 0.33 -18.27
CA TRP A 98 -10.03 1.09 -17.72
C TRP A 98 -10.63 0.46 -16.45
N ASP A 99 -10.48 -0.86 -16.27
CA ASP A 99 -10.93 -1.53 -15.06
C ASP A 99 -10.07 -1.07 -13.87
N LYS A 100 -8.76 -0.91 -14.07
CA LYS A 100 -7.86 -0.33 -13.07
C LYS A 100 -8.16 1.14 -12.78
N VAL A 101 -8.52 1.93 -13.81
CA VAL A 101 -8.96 3.31 -13.61
C VAL A 101 -10.23 3.37 -12.79
N ALA A 102 -11.22 2.52 -13.12
CA ALA A 102 -12.47 2.44 -12.38
C ALA A 102 -12.24 1.99 -10.93
N GLU A 103 -11.38 0.98 -10.73
CA GLU A 103 -10.99 0.51 -9.41
C GLU A 103 -10.37 1.63 -8.57
N PHE A 104 -9.41 2.35 -9.14
CA PHE A 104 -8.73 3.46 -8.47
C PHE A 104 -9.72 4.58 -8.08
N LEU A 105 -10.58 5.02 -9.02
CA LEU A 105 -11.53 6.10 -8.77
C LEU A 105 -12.65 5.71 -7.79
N PHE A 106 -13.09 4.47 -7.84
CA PHE A 106 -14.19 3.98 -7.00
C PHE A 106 -13.75 3.62 -5.59
N ALA A 107 -12.62 2.95 -5.47
CA ALA A 107 -12.18 2.35 -4.23
C ALA A 107 -11.02 3.12 -3.54
N GLY A 108 -10.41 4.09 -4.23
CA GLY A 108 -9.30 4.89 -3.74
C GLY A 108 -7.98 4.10 -3.60
N GLU A 109 -6.93 4.79 -3.18
CA GLU A 109 -5.64 4.19 -2.88
C GLU A 109 -5.67 3.45 -1.54
N ARG A 110 -4.99 2.30 -1.46
CA ARG A 110 -4.81 1.56 -0.23
C ARG A 110 -3.37 1.67 0.24
N LYS A 111 -3.01 2.90 0.57
CA LYS A 111 -1.69 3.26 1.08
C LYS A 111 -1.83 3.88 2.46
N ALA A 112 -0.84 3.64 3.30
CA ALA A 112 -0.73 4.29 4.58
C ALA A 112 0.74 4.44 4.98
N GLU A 113 0.99 5.41 5.85
CA GLU A 113 2.30 5.64 6.46
C GLU A 113 2.10 5.84 7.95
N VAL A 114 2.95 5.20 8.74
CA VAL A 114 2.93 5.31 10.20
C VAL A 114 4.35 5.64 10.68
N ARG A 115 4.46 6.64 11.54
CA ARG A 115 5.67 6.87 12.31
C ARG A 115 5.37 6.67 13.79
N ARG A 116 6.12 5.78 14.42
CA ARG A 116 6.04 5.48 15.84
C ARG A 116 7.38 5.80 16.48
N THR A 117 7.36 6.70 17.44
CA THR A 117 8.56 7.09 18.18
C THR A 117 8.29 6.90 19.68
N THR A 118 9.17 6.15 20.33
CA THR A 118 9.22 5.96 21.78
C THR A 118 10.55 6.47 22.32
N LYS A 119 10.93 6.13 23.56
CA LYS A 119 12.27 6.41 24.07
C LYS A 119 13.28 5.37 23.56
N GLU A 120 12.81 4.18 23.21
CA GLU A 120 13.60 3.03 22.81
C GLU A 120 13.70 2.90 21.28
N THR A 121 12.68 3.36 20.53
CA THR A 121 12.59 3.14 19.08
C THR A 121 12.12 4.38 18.31
N ASP A 122 12.60 4.55 17.07
CA ASP A 122 12.03 5.46 16.06
C ASP A 122 11.79 4.65 14.78
N ILE A 123 10.53 4.47 14.42
CA ILE A 123 10.07 3.54 13.40
C ILE A 123 9.25 4.28 12.36
N TYR A 124 9.58 4.09 11.09
CA TYR A 124 8.78 4.51 9.95
C TYR A 124 8.34 3.27 9.16
N VAL A 125 7.04 3.17 8.91
CA VAL A 125 6.44 2.12 8.08
C VAL A 125 5.55 2.76 7.02
N ALA A 126 5.73 2.37 5.75
CA ALA A 126 4.80 2.67 4.67
C ALA A 126 4.36 1.39 3.97
N VAL A 127 3.08 1.29 3.69
CA VAL A 127 2.44 0.14 3.03
C VAL A 127 1.64 0.60 1.82
N ASN A 128 1.80 -0.10 0.70
CA ASN A 128 0.90 -0.03 -0.44
C ASN A 128 0.33 -1.43 -0.71
N LEU A 129 -0.95 -1.65 -0.38
CA LEU A 129 -1.60 -2.96 -0.55
C LEU A 129 -1.78 -3.35 -2.03
N ASP A 130 -1.79 -2.38 -2.93
CA ASP A 130 -1.92 -2.55 -4.38
C ASP A 130 -0.55 -2.49 -5.10
N GLY A 131 0.54 -2.76 -4.37
CA GLY A 131 1.90 -2.74 -4.85
C GLY A 131 2.30 -3.96 -5.68
N ASN A 132 3.62 -4.07 -5.92
CA ASN A 132 4.23 -5.14 -6.71
C ASN A 132 5.23 -5.99 -5.91
N GLY A 133 5.30 -5.82 -4.59
CA GLY A 133 6.24 -6.53 -3.71
C GLY A 133 7.61 -5.85 -3.62
N HIS A 134 7.68 -4.55 -3.86
CA HIS A 134 8.89 -3.77 -3.61
C HIS A 134 9.10 -3.62 -2.09
N CYS A 135 10.32 -3.93 -1.62
CA CYS A 135 10.66 -3.87 -0.20
C CYS A 135 11.90 -3.02 0.01
N ASP A 136 11.84 -2.10 0.97
CA ASP A 136 12.93 -1.28 1.47
C ASP A 136 12.91 -1.36 3.01
N ILE A 137 13.68 -2.32 3.56
CA ILE A 137 13.55 -2.74 4.96
C ILE A 137 14.90 -2.70 5.67
N HIS A 138 14.97 -1.95 6.75
CA HIS A 138 16.16 -1.74 7.55
C HIS A 138 15.79 -1.66 9.04
N THR A 139 15.90 -2.77 9.78
CA THR A 139 15.62 -2.82 11.23
C THR A 139 16.90 -2.89 12.06
N GLY A 140 18.03 -3.16 11.44
CA GLY A 140 19.29 -3.46 12.13
C GLY A 140 19.46 -4.93 12.52
N LEU A 141 18.44 -5.78 12.27
CA LEU A 141 18.44 -7.21 12.50
C LEU A 141 18.28 -7.93 11.15
N GLY A 142 19.37 -8.44 10.58
CA GLY A 142 19.38 -8.97 9.21
C GLY A 142 18.40 -10.11 8.99
N PHE A 143 18.24 -11.01 9.97
CA PHE A 143 17.26 -12.09 9.88
C PHE A 143 15.82 -11.56 9.93
N PHE A 144 15.55 -10.55 10.75
CA PHE A 144 14.24 -9.92 10.84
C PHE A 144 13.89 -9.17 9.55
N ASP A 145 14.84 -8.44 8.96
CA ASP A 145 14.68 -7.78 7.65
C ASP A 145 14.26 -8.82 6.60
N HIS A 146 14.94 -9.96 6.55
CA HIS A 146 14.61 -11.06 5.64
C HIS A 146 13.20 -11.61 5.89
N MET A 147 12.75 -11.73 7.13
CA MET A 147 11.38 -12.18 7.45
C MET A 147 10.32 -11.15 7.01
N LEU A 148 10.55 -9.88 7.23
CA LEU A 148 9.65 -8.81 6.79
C LEU A 148 9.57 -8.72 5.26
N GLU A 149 10.69 -8.93 4.56
CA GLU A 149 10.69 -9.04 3.10
C GLU A 149 9.77 -10.15 2.56
N GLN A 150 9.62 -11.28 3.29
CA GLN A 150 8.68 -12.33 2.88
C GLN A 150 7.24 -11.79 2.83
N ILE A 151 6.87 -10.90 3.78
CA ILE A 151 5.54 -10.29 3.82
C ILE A 151 5.29 -9.47 2.56
N GLY A 152 6.20 -8.55 2.19
CA GLY A 152 6.04 -7.71 1.01
C GLY A 152 6.05 -8.52 -0.30
N LYS A 153 7.09 -9.31 -0.52
CA LYS A 153 7.30 -10.07 -1.77
C LYS A 153 6.19 -11.09 -2.02
N HIS A 154 5.88 -11.94 -1.06
CA HIS A 154 4.84 -12.96 -1.23
C HIS A 154 3.42 -12.41 -1.06
N GLY A 155 3.26 -11.33 -0.30
CA GLY A 155 2.02 -10.57 -0.18
C GLY A 155 1.69 -9.78 -1.44
N GLY A 156 2.70 -9.43 -2.24
CA GLY A 156 2.56 -8.59 -3.43
C GLY A 156 2.22 -7.14 -3.08
N MET A 157 2.59 -6.70 -1.88
CA MET A 157 2.45 -5.31 -1.40
C MET A 157 3.81 -4.64 -1.34
N ASP A 158 3.86 -3.32 -1.54
CA ASP A 158 5.10 -2.59 -1.32
C ASP A 158 5.23 -2.25 0.17
N LEU A 159 6.42 -2.47 0.72
CA LEU A 159 6.75 -2.24 2.11
C LEU A 159 8.02 -1.39 2.24
N THR A 160 7.92 -0.28 2.97
CA THR A 160 9.08 0.45 3.49
C THR A 160 9.07 0.39 5.00
N ILE A 161 10.14 -0.10 5.62
CA ILE A 161 10.27 -0.23 7.08
C ILE A 161 11.66 0.22 7.48
N HIS A 162 11.76 1.37 8.13
CA HIS A 162 13.01 1.90 8.65
C HIS A 162 12.91 2.01 10.17
N VAL A 163 13.82 1.34 10.87
CA VAL A 163 13.81 1.27 12.33
C VAL A 163 15.16 1.68 12.88
N LYS A 164 15.12 2.52 13.88
CA LYS A 164 16.24 2.80 14.78
C LYS A 164 15.81 2.42 16.20
N GLY A 165 16.27 1.26 16.66
CA GLY A 165 15.99 0.74 18.00
C GLY A 165 17.22 0.75 18.88
N ASP A 166 17.01 0.44 20.16
CA ASP A 166 18.03 0.34 21.23
C ASP A 166 18.67 -1.06 21.29
N LEU A 167 19.17 -1.53 20.12
CA LEU A 167 19.75 -2.87 19.97
C LEU A 167 20.94 -3.17 20.90
N GLU A 168 21.52 -2.14 21.52
CA GLU A 168 22.52 -2.29 22.59
C GLU A 168 21.92 -2.82 23.90
N VAL A 169 20.59 -2.72 24.08
CA VAL A 169 19.85 -3.31 25.21
C VAL A 169 19.46 -4.73 24.85
N ASP A 170 18.56 -4.88 23.90
CA ASP A 170 18.19 -6.14 23.24
C ASP A 170 17.37 -5.87 21.95
N GLU A 171 16.89 -6.93 21.31
CA GLU A 171 16.08 -6.88 20.10
C GLU A 171 14.57 -6.75 20.36
N HIS A 172 14.10 -6.85 21.59
CA HIS A 172 12.67 -6.93 21.96
C HIS A 172 11.88 -5.72 21.49
N HIS A 173 12.30 -4.52 21.91
CA HIS A 173 11.58 -3.28 21.55
C HIS A 173 11.54 -3.06 20.04
N THR A 174 12.66 -3.35 19.36
CA THR A 174 12.74 -3.25 17.89
C THR A 174 11.71 -4.14 17.20
N ILE A 175 11.59 -5.40 17.60
CA ILE A 175 10.69 -6.38 16.97
C ILE A 175 9.23 -6.08 17.29
N GLU A 176 8.91 -5.85 18.57
CA GLU A 176 7.52 -5.62 19.01
C GLU A 176 6.97 -4.31 18.46
N ASP A 177 7.69 -3.21 18.58
CA ASP A 177 7.26 -1.90 18.10
C ASP A 177 7.15 -1.86 16.57
N THR A 178 8.02 -2.59 15.85
CA THR A 178 7.88 -2.75 14.38
C THR A 178 6.59 -3.48 14.03
N ALA A 179 6.24 -4.53 14.77
CA ALA A 179 4.99 -5.26 14.55
C ALA A 179 3.75 -4.38 14.81
N LEU A 180 3.79 -3.56 15.85
CA LEU A 180 2.73 -2.60 16.17
C LEU A 180 2.59 -1.55 15.05
N ALA A 181 3.69 -0.95 14.60
CA ALA A 181 3.68 0.04 13.53
C ALA A 181 3.20 -0.55 12.20
N LEU A 182 3.65 -1.75 11.84
CA LEU A 182 3.19 -2.46 10.63
C LEU A 182 1.71 -2.82 10.71
N GLY A 183 1.23 -3.31 11.85
CA GLY A 183 -0.17 -3.64 12.06
C GLY A 183 -1.08 -2.41 11.94
N GLU A 184 -0.70 -1.30 12.55
CA GLU A 184 -1.42 -0.03 12.44
C GLU A 184 -1.43 0.48 10.99
N CYS A 185 -0.30 0.39 10.29
CA CYS A 185 -0.19 0.79 8.90
C CYS A 185 -1.09 -0.05 7.98
N LEU A 186 -1.14 -1.37 8.17
CA LEU A 186 -2.07 -2.28 7.47
C LEU A 186 -3.52 -1.92 7.76
N TYR A 187 -3.87 -1.66 9.02
CA TYR A 187 -5.22 -1.27 9.41
C TYR A 187 -5.66 0.03 8.73
N GLN A 188 -4.80 1.04 8.69
CA GLN A 188 -5.07 2.31 8.02
C GLN A 188 -5.20 2.14 6.51
N ALA A 189 -4.30 1.37 5.87
CA ALA A 189 -4.35 1.10 4.42
C ALA A 189 -5.61 0.34 3.99
N LEU A 190 -6.15 -0.56 4.84
CA LEU A 190 -7.41 -1.28 4.60
C LEU A 190 -8.63 -0.36 4.62
N GLY A 191 -8.57 0.75 5.35
CA GLY A 191 -9.63 1.75 5.42
C GLY A 191 -10.99 1.15 5.78
N SER A 192 -11.97 1.36 4.92
CA SER A 192 -13.36 0.91 5.14
C SER A 192 -13.57 -0.61 5.06
N LYS A 193 -12.60 -1.36 4.59
CA LYS A 193 -12.66 -2.82 4.36
C LYS A 193 -13.78 -3.25 3.41
N ARG A 194 -14.30 -2.33 2.59
CA ARG A 194 -15.32 -2.66 1.60
C ARG A 194 -14.71 -3.38 0.40
N GLY A 195 -15.40 -4.38 -0.11
CA GLY A 195 -15.00 -5.14 -1.29
C GLY A 195 -13.83 -6.08 -1.06
N ILE A 196 -13.26 -6.20 0.16
CA ILE A 196 -12.18 -7.15 0.43
C ILE A 196 -12.71 -8.57 0.64
N GLU A 197 -11.88 -9.57 0.38
CA GLU A 197 -12.20 -10.98 0.68
C GLU A 197 -12.25 -11.25 2.19
N ARG A 198 -11.65 -10.39 3.01
CA ARG A 198 -11.60 -10.44 4.47
C ARG A 198 -10.81 -11.61 5.04
N TYR A 199 -10.94 -12.80 4.47
CA TYR A 199 -10.33 -14.04 4.94
C TYR A 199 -9.17 -14.47 4.06
N GLY A 200 -8.17 -15.10 4.67
CA GLY A 200 -7.07 -15.70 3.95
C GLY A 200 -6.44 -16.86 4.71
N TYR A 201 -5.82 -17.77 3.97
CA TYR A 201 -5.13 -18.93 4.51
C TYR A 201 -4.01 -19.38 3.58
N ALA A 202 -2.98 -20.02 4.12
CA ALA A 202 -1.88 -20.56 3.32
C ALA A 202 -1.11 -21.69 4.04
N LEU A 203 -0.40 -22.47 3.25
CA LEU A 203 0.32 -23.72 3.56
C LEU A 203 1.60 -23.78 2.73
N PRO A 204 2.38 -24.72 2.69
CA PRO A 204 3.54 -25.31 3.32
C PRO A 204 4.90 -24.66 2.96
N MET A 205 6.01 -25.05 3.63
CA MET A 205 7.38 -24.74 3.22
C MET A 205 8.30 -25.95 3.45
N ASP A 206 8.82 -26.53 2.37
CA ASP A 206 9.72 -27.70 2.34
C ASP A 206 9.28 -28.82 3.32
N ASP A 207 10.10 -29.10 4.35
CA ASP A 207 9.80 -30.08 5.39
C ASP A 207 8.77 -29.60 6.42
N CYS A 208 8.33 -28.32 6.33
CA CYS A 208 7.44 -27.70 7.29
C CYS A 208 6.03 -27.50 6.71
N LEU A 209 5.04 -27.80 7.51
CA LEU A 209 3.65 -27.45 7.26
C LEU A 209 3.29 -26.23 8.09
N CYS A 210 3.07 -25.10 7.44
CA CYS A 210 2.76 -23.82 8.07
C CYS A 210 1.38 -23.35 7.65
N GLN A 211 0.45 -23.35 8.58
CA GLN A 211 -0.93 -22.88 8.37
C GLN A 211 -1.09 -21.53 9.02
N VAL A 212 -1.50 -20.53 8.25
CA VAL A 212 -1.90 -19.22 8.76
C VAL A 212 -3.28 -18.93 8.22
N CYS A 213 -4.23 -18.75 9.12
CA CYS A 213 -5.57 -18.30 8.81
C CYS A 213 -5.79 -16.93 9.44
N LEU A 214 -6.35 -15.99 8.69
CA LEU A 214 -6.65 -14.65 9.22
C LEU A 214 -8.06 -14.20 8.88
N ASP A 215 -8.58 -13.28 9.71
CA ASP A 215 -9.85 -12.60 9.54
C ASP A 215 -9.71 -11.13 9.99
N PHE A 216 -9.96 -10.18 9.09
CA PHE A 216 -10.04 -8.76 9.40
C PHE A 216 -11.36 -8.35 10.08
N GLY A 217 -11.81 -9.15 11.04
CA GLY A 217 -13.07 -8.98 11.76
C GLY A 217 -13.10 -7.86 12.80
N GLY A 218 -12.06 -7.06 12.93
CA GLY A 218 -11.99 -5.91 13.84
C GLY A 218 -11.77 -6.26 15.31
N ARG A 219 -11.68 -7.55 15.67
CA ARG A 219 -11.43 -8.05 17.02
C ARG A 219 -10.17 -8.87 17.03
N PRO A 220 -9.05 -8.34 17.54
CA PRO A 220 -7.77 -9.04 17.53
C PRO A 220 -7.80 -10.30 18.41
N TRP A 221 -7.23 -11.37 17.91
CA TRP A 221 -7.01 -12.59 18.64
C TRP A 221 -5.92 -13.42 17.98
N LEU A 222 -4.95 -13.87 18.75
CA LEU A 222 -3.92 -14.77 18.26
C LEU A 222 -4.09 -16.16 18.87
N VAL A 223 -4.14 -17.18 18.01
CA VAL A 223 -3.90 -18.58 18.38
C VAL A 223 -2.53 -18.97 17.81
N TRP A 224 -1.64 -19.43 18.68
CA TRP A 224 -0.27 -19.79 18.32
C TRP A 224 -0.01 -21.26 18.70
N ASP A 225 0.18 -22.10 17.69
CA ASP A 225 0.52 -23.51 17.82
C ASP A 225 1.79 -23.79 16.98
N ALA A 226 2.92 -23.23 17.42
CA ALA A 226 4.22 -23.43 16.80
C ALA A 226 5.30 -23.45 17.89
N ALA A 227 5.92 -24.61 18.07
CA ALA A 227 6.98 -24.78 19.05
C ALA A 227 8.36 -24.66 18.41
N PHE A 228 9.27 -23.95 19.09
CA PHE A 228 10.67 -23.80 18.76
C PHE A 228 11.52 -24.30 19.92
N LYS A 229 12.63 -24.99 19.60
CA LYS A 229 13.56 -25.55 20.58
C LYS A 229 14.87 -24.76 20.65
N ARG A 230 15.23 -24.09 19.56
CA ARG A 230 16.40 -23.23 19.50
C ARG A 230 16.10 -21.92 20.22
N GLU A 231 17.09 -21.40 20.92
CA GLU A 231 17.00 -20.12 21.61
C GLU A 231 16.88 -18.97 20.59
N LYS A 232 17.68 -19.01 19.52
CA LYS A 232 17.70 -17.99 18.46
C LYS A 232 17.76 -18.62 17.06
N ILE A 233 17.22 -17.90 16.08
CA ILE A 233 17.41 -18.17 14.64
C ILE A 233 17.90 -16.86 14.02
N GLY A 234 19.12 -16.86 13.46
CA GLY A 234 19.83 -15.62 13.19
C GLY A 234 20.04 -14.84 14.50
N GLU A 235 19.81 -13.57 14.47
CA GLU A 235 19.86 -12.68 15.66
C GLU A 235 18.54 -12.69 16.45
N MET A 236 17.48 -13.26 15.93
CA MET A 236 16.14 -13.18 16.49
C MET A 236 15.87 -14.31 17.49
N PRO A 237 15.56 -14.00 18.77
CA PRO A 237 15.11 -14.98 19.76
C PRO A 237 13.78 -15.61 19.32
N THR A 238 13.63 -16.91 19.53
CA THR A 238 12.42 -17.62 19.07
C THR A 238 11.16 -17.26 19.85
N GLU A 239 11.30 -16.79 21.07
CA GLU A 239 10.17 -16.24 21.84
C GLU A 239 9.58 -14.99 21.19
N MET A 240 10.39 -14.18 20.51
CA MET A 240 9.95 -12.97 19.82
C MET A 240 9.04 -13.24 18.62
N PHE A 241 9.00 -14.45 18.11
CA PHE A 241 8.04 -14.80 17.05
C PHE A 241 6.59 -14.65 17.54
N LEU A 242 6.28 -15.20 18.71
CA LEU A 242 4.94 -15.04 19.30
C LEU A 242 4.62 -13.56 19.55
N HIS A 243 5.57 -12.81 20.10
CA HIS A 243 5.40 -11.37 20.39
C HIS A 243 5.14 -10.57 19.11
N PHE A 244 5.91 -10.82 18.06
CA PHE A 244 5.70 -10.18 16.75
C PHE A 244 4.27 -10.41 16.22
N PHE A 245 3.82 -11.66 16.13
CA PHE A 245 2.50 -11.97 15.60
C PHE A 245 1.36 -11.50 16.51
N LYS A 246 1.58 -11.46 17.83
CA LYS A 246 0.62 -10.91 18.78
C LYS A 246 0.43 -9.41 18.57
N SER A 247 1.53 -8.66 18.53
CA SER A 247 1.50 -7.21 18.34
C SER A 247 0.94 -6.83 16.97
N LEU A 248 1.32 -7.58 15.92
CA LEU A 248 0.77 -7.41 14.58
C LEU A 248 -0.75 -7.66 14.56
N SER A 249 -1.22 -8.74 15.19
CA SER A 249 -2.65 -9.07 15.30
C SER A 249 -3.44 -7.97 15.99
N ASP A 250 -2.93 -7.47 17.09
CA ASP A 250 -3.57 -6.42 17.89
C ASP A 250 -3.67 -5.11 17.12
N ALA A 251 -2.58 -4.65 16.54
CA ALA A 251 -2.50 -3.37 15.84
C ALA A 251 -3.30 -3.38 14.52
N ALA A 252 -3.24 -4.48 13.76
CA ALA A 252 -4.03 -4.65 12.53
C ALA A 252 -5.51 -4.99 12.80
N ARG A 253 -5.90 -5.19 14.06
CA ARG A 253 -7.24 -5.61 14.48
C ARG A 253 -7.75 -6.84 13.74
N MET A 254 -6.88 -7.83 13.60
CA MET A 254 -7.19 -9.08 12.90
C MET A 254 -7.09 -10.29 13.83
N ASN A 255 -7.87 -11.33 13.52
CA ASN A 255 -7.65 -12.63 14.08
C ASN A 255 -6.54 -13.34 13.32
N LEU A 256 -5.62 -13.98 14.03
CA LEU A 256 -4.62 -14.87 13.47
C LEU A 256 -4.70 -16.22 14.14
N ASN A 257 -4.72 -17.28 13.34
CA ASN A 257 -4.58 -18.65 13.80
C ASN A 257 -3.40 -19.28 13.08
N ILE A 258 -2.31 -19.51 13.82
CA ILE A 258 -1.04 -19.98 13.28
C ILE A 258 -0.73 -21.35 13.85
N LYS A 259 -0.50 -22.31 12.95
CA LYS A 259 0.00 -23.64 13.29
C LYS A 259 1.19 -23.97 12.41
N ALA A 260 2.28 -24.48 13.00
CA ALA A 260 3.44 -24.90 12.23
C ALA A 260 4.09 -26.17 12.82
N GLU A 261 4.33 -27.14 11.93
CA GLU A 261 4.98 -28.41 12.21
C GLU A 261 6.17 -28.58 11.25
N GLY A 262 7.23 -29.20 11.70
CA GLY A 262 8.43 -29.48 10.90
C GLY A 262 9.67 -29.59 11.77
N GLN A 263 10.78 -30.01 11.18
CA GLN A 263 12.03 -30.25 11.89
C GLN A 263 12.98 -29.06 11.83
N ASN A 264 13.11 -28.43 10.66
CA ASN A 264 13.99 -27.27 10.49
C ASN A 264 13.27 -26.01 10.97
N GLU A 265 13.75 -25.45 12.06
CA GLU A 265 13.10 -24.29 12.71
C GLU A 265 13.25 -22.99 11.91
N HIS A 266 14.31 -22.85 11.10
CA HIS A 266 14.45 -21.76 10.14
C HIS A 266 13.33 -21.84 9.07
N HIS A 267 13.17 -23.02 8.44
CA HIS A 267 12.08 -23.23 7.47
C HIS A 267 10.72 -23.03 8.10
N LYS A 268 10.55 -23.42 9.35
CA LYS A 268 9.27 -23.26 10.08
C LYS A 268 8.89 -21.80 10.23
N ILE A 269 9.79 -20.93 10.73
CA ILE A 269 9.45 -19.52 10.90
C ILE A 269 9.36 -18.78 9.57
N GLU A 270 10.24 -19.04 8.63
CA GLU A 270 10.16 -18.47 7.28
C GLU A 270 8.86 -18.91 6.58
N GLY A 271 8.47 -20.18 6.75
CA GLY A 271 7.20 -20.70 6.26
C GLY A 271 5.99 -20.00 6.87
N ILE A 272 6.02 -19.65 8.16
CA ILE A 272 4.96 -18.88 8.82
C ILE A 272 4.86 -17.49 8.19
N PHE A 273 5.97 -16.77 7.98
CA PHE A 273 5.97 -15.44 7.36
C PHE A 273 5.45 -15.48 5.91
N LYS A 274 5.88 -16.47 5.12
CA LYS A 274 5.37 -16.68 3.75
C LYS A 274 3.88 -17.03 3.75
N ALA A 275 3.44 -17.88 4.67
CA ALA A 275 2.04 -18.24 4.81
C ALA A 275 1.18 -17.02 5.21
N LEU A 276 1.66 -16.20 6.16
CA LEU A 276 1.02 -14.92 6.50
C LEU A 276 0.90 -14.02 5.28
N ALA A 277 2.00 -13.84 4.53
CA ALA A 277 2.02 -13.01 3.33
C ALA A 277 0.97 -13.45 2.29
N ARG A 278 0.87 -14.75 2.06
CA ARG A 278 -0.13 -15.34 1.14
C ARG A 278 -1.55 -15.18 1.66
N ALA A 279 -1.76 -15.39 2.95
CA ALA A 279 -3.05 -15.17 3.60
C ALA A 279 -3.48 -13.68 3.53
N LEU A 280 -2.55 -12.75 3.78
CA LEU A 280 -2.79 -11.32 3.60
C LEU A 280 -3.17 -10.99 2.16
N LYS A 281 -2.42 -11.48 1.17
CA LYS A 281 -2.72 -11.27 -0.26
C LYS A 281 -4.14 -11.69 -0.63
N MET A 282 -4.60 -12.83 -0.10
CA MET A 282 -5.96 -13.31 -0.32
C MET A 282 -6.97 -12.40 0.37
N ALA A 283 -6.76 -12.10 1.64
CA ALA A 283 -7.71 -11.36 2.48
C ALA A 283 -7.89 -9.90 2.03
N VAL A 284 -6.82 -9.25 1.54
CA VAL A 284 -6.87 -7.86 1.07
C VAL A 284 -7.32 -7.72 -0.38
N LYS A 285 -7.43 -8.85 -1.12
CA LYS A 285 -7.92 -8.81 -2.50
C LYS A 285 -9.27 -8.10 -2.53
N ARG A 286 -9.42 -7.14 -3.43
CA ARG A 286 -10.60 -6.29 -3.53
C ARG A 286 -11.34 -6.56 -4.84
N ASP A 287 -12.67 -6.61 -4.76
CA ASP A 287 -13.57 -6.66 -5.91
C ASP A 287 -14.40 -5.37 -5.93
N ILE A 288 -14.21 -4.58 -6.98
CA ILE A 288 -14.95 -3.31 -7.17
C ILE A 288 -16.39 -3.52 -7.62
N TYR A 289 -16.70 -4.67 -8.19
CA TYR A 289 -18.06 -5.02 -8.64
C TYR A 289 -18.91 -5.58 -7.50
N HIS A 290 -18.28 -6.03 -6.41
CA HIS A 290 -18.93 -6.49 -5.18
C HIS A 290 -18.39 -5.72 -3.98
N TYR A 291 -18.60 -4.39 -4.00
CA TYR A 291 -18.01 -3.42 -3.05
C TYR A 291 -18.83 -3.31 -1.76
N GLU A 292 -19.34 -4.41 -1.28
CA GLU A 292 -20.07 -4.49 -0.03
C GLU A 292 -19.11 -4.70 1.15
N LEU A 293 -19.57 -4.33 2.35
CA LEU A 293 -18.83 -4.71 3.56
C LEU A 293 -19.04 -6.21 3.79
N PRO A 294 -17.98 -7.04 3.85
CA PRO A 294 -18.10 -8.50 4.01
C PRO A 294 -18.49 -8.87 5.45
N SER A 295 -19.66 -8.42 5.89
CA SER A 295 -20.16 -8.62 7.25
C SER A 295 -21.68 -8.67 7.27
N SER A 296 -22.23 -9.75 7.77
CA SER A 296 -23.69 -9.86 8.03
C SER A 296 -24.21 -8.90 9.11
N LYS A 297 -23.29 -8.33 9.92
CA LYS A 297 -23.60 -7.37 10.99
C LYS A 297 -23.53 -5.91 10.53
N GLY A 298 -23.06 -5.65 9.31
CA GLY A 298 -22.88 -4.29 8.77
C GLY A 298 -21.73 -3.50 9.38
N VAL A 299 -20.89 -4.11 10.22
CA VAL A 299 -19.69 -3.53 10.86
C VAL A 299 -18.55 -4.54 10.87
N LEU A 300 -17.29 -4.04 10.83
CA LEU A 300 -16.04 -4.79 10.99
C LEU A 300 -15.05 -4.01 11.86
#